data_cf8b95b5aabdc0995bd6c1196c3cc2a5
#
_entry.id   cf8b95b5aabdc0995bd6c1196c3cc2a5
#
_cell.length_a   1.000
_cell.length_b   1.000
_cell.length_c   1.000
_cell.angle_alpha   90.00
_cell.angle_beta   90.00
_cell.angle_gamma   90.00
#
_symmetry.space_group_name_H-M   'P 1'
#
loop_
_entity.id
_entity.type
_entity.pdbx_description
1 polymer ?
#
loop_
_entity_poly.entity_id
_entity_poly.type
_entity_poly.pdbx_seq_one_letter_code
_entity_poly.pdbx_strand_id
1 'polypeptide(L)'
;MTLNADEYELLRLIAQSPEPVAASDFFHTIHPANFERSATEEDPRRVAWQEKQLGLYKAMIDLHDGGLIRIVHPANGERPDLMEATEAGHAALT
;
A
#
# COMPACT_ATOMS: atom_id res chain seq x y z
N MET A 1 -4.86 17.76 5.50
CA MET A 1 -5.25 16.58 4.73
C MET A 1 -5.60 15.45 5.68
N THR A 2 -6.75 14.82 5.50
CA THR A 2 -7.18 13.70 6.32
C THR A 2 -6.93 12.40 5.55
N LEU A 3 -6.15 11.50 6.16
CA LEU A 3 -5.89 10.19 5.57
C LEU A 3 -7.09 9.27 5.79
N ASN A 4 -7.45 8.47 4.77
CA ASN A 4 -8.41 7.40 4.97
C ASN A 4 -7.73 6.21 5.66
N ALA A 5 -8.50 5.17 6.01
CA ALA A 5 -7.97 4.03 6.75
C ALA A 5 -6.84 3.31 5.99
N ASP A 6 -7.00 3.12 4.68
CA ASP A 6 -5.99 2.44 3.85
C ASP A 6 -4.71 3.27 3.75
N GLU A 7 -4.84 4.57 3.53
CA GLU A 7 -3.70 5.48 3.46
C GLU A 7 -2.94 5.52 4.78
N TYR A 8 -3.65 5.63 5.89
CA TYR A 8 -3.03 5.66 7.22
C TYR A 8 -2.27 4.38 7.50
N GLU A 9 -2.91 3.23 7.28
CA GLU A 9 -2.31 1.93 7.58
C GLU A 9 -1.09 1.67 6.70
N LEU A 10 -1.19 1.96 5.40
CA LEU A 10 -0.08 1.77 4.48
C LEU A 10 1.09 2.70 4.84
N LEU A 11 0.83 3.96 5.11
CA LEU A 11 1.85 4.92 5.53
C LEU A 11 2.52 4.48 6.83
N ARG A 12 1.73 4.00 7.80
CA ARG A 12 2.25 3.53 9.08
C ARG A 12 3.24 2.38 8.89
N LEU A 13 2.88 1.40 8.07
CA LEU A 13 3.75 0.25 7.81
C LEU A 13 5.04 0.65 7.08
N ILE A 14 4.93 1.54 6.11
CA ILE A 14 6.11 2.06 5.41
C ILE A 14 7.01 2.83 6.39
N ALA A 15 6.43 3.68 7.22
CA ALA A 15 7.18 4.49 8.18
C ALA A 15 7.89 3.68 9.25
N GLN A 16 7.34 2.51 9.61
CA GLN A 16 7.94 1.61 10.60
C GLN A 16 9.06 0.77 10.03
N SER A 17 9.17 0.68 8.71
CA SER A 17 10.19 -0.15 8.07
C SER A 17 11.56 0.50 8.21
N PRO A 18 12.59 -0.24 8.66
CA PRO A 18 13.93 0.33 8.87
C PRO A 18 14.67 0.64 7.57
N GLU A 19 14.24 0.05 6.46
CA GLU A 19 14.83 0.23 5.14
C GLU A 19 13.73 0.53 4.12
N PRO A 20 14.08 1.11 2.95
CA PRO A 20 13.09 1.29 1.89
C PRO A 20 12.41 -0.02 1.53
N VAL A 21 11.11 0.03 1.28
CA VAL A 21 10.27 -1.15 1.12
C VAL A 21 9.29 -0.96 -0.04
N ALA A 22 8.92 -2.07 -0.67
CA ALA A 22 7.86 -2.06 -1.67
C ALA A 22 6.51 -1.93 -0.97
N ALA A 23 5.75 -0.88 -1.29
CA ALA A 23 4.44 -0.67 -0.67
C ALA A 23 3.50 -1.86 -0.90
N SER A 24 3.59 -2.49 -2.08
CA SER A 24 2.75 -3.63 -2.43
C SER A 24 2.98 -4.86 -1.52
N ASP A 25 4.12 -4.94 -0.84
CA ASP A 25 4.38 -6.04 0.09
C ASP A 25 3.41 -6.02 1.28
N PHE A 26 2.81 -4.87 1.57
CA PHE A 26 1.88 -4.72 2.69
C PHE A 26 0.42 -4.92 2.29
N PHE A 27 0.12 -5.02 1.00
CA PHE A 27 -1.27 -5.08 0.52
C PHE A 27 -2.01 -6.30 1.08
N HIS A 28 -1.36 -7.46 1.10
CA HIS A 28 -1.95 -8.68 1.65
C HIS A 28 -2.01 -8.67 3.18
N THR A 29 -1.15 -7.90 3.82
CA THR A 29 -1.18 -7.73 5.27
C THR A 29 -2.38 -6.88 5.69
N ILE A 30 -2.66 -5.80 4.96
CA ILE A 30 -3.77 -4.90 5.27
C ILE A 30 -5.11 -5.53 4.89
N HIS A 31 -5.19 -6.13 3.70
CA HIS A 31 -6.39 -6.80 3.20
C HIS A 31 -6.03 -8.19 2.70
N PRO A 32 -5.95 -9.18 3.61
CA PRO A 32 -5.62 -10.54 3.21
C PRO A 32 -6.74 -11.17 2.37
N ALA A 33 -6.35 -12.08 1.49
CA ALA A 33 -7.31 -12.84 0.69
C ALA A 33 -8.15 -13.71 1.62
N ASN A 34 -9.47 -13.62 1.48
CA ASN A 34 -10.42 -14.36 2.32
C ASN A 34 -11.30 -15.30 1.49
N PHE A 35 -10.77 -15.78 0.37
CA PHE A 35 -11.47 -16.69 -0.53
C PHE A 35 -10.54 -17.86 -0.88
N GLU A 36 -11.13 -18.96 -1.38
CA GLU A 36 -10.35 -20.13 -1.75
C GLU A 36 -9.59 -19.91 -3.07
N ARG A 37 -8.45 -20.60 -3.23
CA ARG A 37 -7.66 -20.54 -4.47
C ARG A 37 -8.46 -20.93 -5.70
N SER A 38 -9.43 -21.84 -5.53
CA SER A 38 -10.29 -22.32 -6.61
C SER A 38 -11.45 -21.37 -6.91
N ALA A 39 -11.57 -20.26 -6.18
CA ALA A 39 -12.64 -19.30 -6.39
C ALA A 39 -12.61 -18.76 -7.82
N THR A 40 -13.78 -18.68 -8.46
CA THR A 40 -13.89 -18.11 -9.79
C THR A 40 -13.75 -16.59 -9.74
N GLU A 41 -13.51 -15.98 -10.89
CA GLU A 41 -13.43 -14.52 -11.00
C GLU A 41 -14.72 -13.83 -10.58
N GLU A 42 -15.84 -14.55 -10.58
CA GLU A 42 -17.15 -14.01 -10.24
C GLU A 42 -17.51 -14.20 -8.76
N ASP A 43 -16.68 -14.90 -7.99
CA ASP A 43 -16.91 -15.08 -6.55
C ASP A 43 -16.96 -13.71 -5.87
N PRO A 44 -18.06 -13.38 -5.16
CA PRO A 44 -18.19 -12.05 -4.52
C PRO A 44 -17.07 -11.71 -3.57
N ARG A 45 -16.51 -12.68 -2.86
CA ARG A 45 -15.39 -12.45 -1.93
C ARG A 45 -14.12 -12.08 -2.68
N ARG A 46 -13.88 -12.73 -3.82
CA ARG A 46 -12.74 -12.43 -4.66
C ARG A 46 -12.87 -11.04 -5.29
N VAL A 47 -14.05 -10.70 -5.79
CA VAL A 47 -14.32 -9.38 -6.36
C VAL A 47 -14.13 -8.29 -5.31
N ALA A 48 -14.67 -8.47 -4.11
CA ALA A 48 -14.52 -7.51 -3.02
C ALA A 48 -13.05 -7.34 -2.62
N TRP A 49 -12.28 -8.44 -2.58
CA TRP A 49 -10.86 -8.38 -2.27
C TRP A 49 -10.08 -7.62 -3.35
N GLN A 50 -10.38 -7.86 -4.62
CA GLN A 50 -9.74 -7.14 -5.72
C GLN A 50 -10.01 -5.64 -5.64
N GLU A 51 -11.21 -5.23 -5.29
CA GLU A 51 -11.54 -3.83 -5.08
C GLU A 51 -10.74 -3.21 -3.94
N LYS A 52 -10.55 -3.96 -2.85
CA LYS A 52 -9.72 -3.51 -1.72
C LYS A 52 -8.25 -3.36 -2.13
N GLN A 53 -7.74 -4.27 -2.94
CA GLN A 53 -6.36 -4.17 -3.47
C GLN A 53 -6.20 -2.94 -4.36
N LEU A 54 -7.18 -2.65 -5.20
CA LEU A 54 -7.16 -1.43 -6.01
C LEU A 54 -7.22 -0.17 -5.14
N GLY A 55 -7.96 -0.22 -4.05
CA GLY A 55 -8.01 0.88 -3.07
C GLY A 55 -6.65 1.13 -2.43
N LEU A 56 -5.91 0.07 -2.11
CA LEU A 56 -4.55 0.20 -1.56
C LEU A 56 -3.58 0.75 -2.60
N TYR A 57 -3.72 0.31 -3.85
CA TYR A 57 -2.89 0.85 -4.94
C TYR A 57 -3.13 2.35 -5.11
N LYS A 58 -4.39 2.77 -5.07
CA LYS A 58 -4.74 4.18 -5.12
C LYS A 58 -4.20 4.94 -3.91
N ALA A 59 -4.28 4.33 -2.72
CA ALA A 59 -3.73 4.93 -1.50
C ALA A 59 -2.22 5.18 -1.64
N MET A 60 -1.49 4.23 -2.22
CA MET A 60 -0.06 4.39 -2.49
C MET A 60 0.21 5.58 -3.41
N ILE A 61 -0.56 5.69 -4.49
CA ILE A 61 -0.42 6.81 -5.44
C ILE A 61 -0.72 8.14 -4.75
N ASP A 62 -1.80 8.20 -3.98
CA ASP A 62 -2.20 9.42 -3.28
C ASP A 62 -1.18 9.85 -2.24
N LEU A 63 -0.59 8.88 -1.51
CA LEU A 63 0.48 9.18 -0.55
C LEU A 63 1.72 9.75 -1.25
N HIS A 64 2.08 9.18 -2.38
CA HIS A 64 3.21 9.65 -3.16
C HIS A 64 2.95 11.06 -3.71
N ASP A 65 1.77 11.27 -4.31
CA ASP A 65 1.40 12.56 -4.87
C ASP A 65 1.29 13.64 -3.79
N GLY A 66 0.89 13.26 -2.59
CA GLY A 66 0.82 14.17 -1.43
C GLY A 66 2.16 14.45 -0.76
N GLY A 67 3.23 13.81 -1.22
CA GLY A 67 4.57 14.01 -0.65
C GLY A 67 4.79 13.32 0.69
N LEU A 68 3.98 12.32 1.04
CA LEU A 68 4.09 11.61 2.32
C LEU A 68 5.01 10.39 2.23
N ILE A 69 5.21 9.85 1.04
CA ILE A 69 6.20 8.81 0.74
C ILE A 69 6.99 9.22 -0.49
N ARG A 70 8.20 8.66 -0.62
CA ARG A 70 9.03 8.90 -1.79
C ARG A 70 9.67 7.62 -2.28
N ILE A 71 9.97 7.56 -3.57
CA ILE A 71 10.68 6.44 -4.17
C ILE A 71 12.18 6.66 -3.93
N VAL A 72 12.81 5.71 -3.23
CA VAL A 72 14.26 5.72 -2.98
C VAL A 72 14.98 4.97 -4.09
N HIS A 73 14.48 3.79 -4.44
CA HIS A 73 15.03 2.94 -5.49
C HIS A 73 13.93 2.61 -6.50
N PRO A 74 13.98 3.19 -7.70
CA PRO A 74 12.95 2.90 -8.72
C PRO A 74 12.93 1.43 -9.14
N ALA A 75 11.78 0.99 -9.62
CA ALA A 75 11.62 -0.35 -10.17
C ALA A 75 12.64 -0.63 -11.26
N ASN A 76 13.16 -1.85 -11.28
CA ASN A 76 14.24 -2.24 -12.21
C ASN A 76 13.88 -3.47 -13.05
N GLY A 77 12.62 -3.87 -13.12
CA GLY A 77 12.16 -5.05 -13.84
C GLY A 77 12.21 -6.34 -13.02
N GLU A 78 13.00 -6.37 -11.94
CA GLU A 78 13.09 -7.53 -11.04
C GLU A 78 12.28 -7.30 -9.75
N ARG A 79 12.10 -6.06 -9.37
CA ARG A 79 11.35 -5.67 -8.18
C ARG A 79 10.62 -4.36 -8.41
N PRO A 80 9.54 -4.10 -7.64
CA PRO A 80 8.85 -2.81 -7.71
C PRO A 80 9.68 -1.68 -7.08
N ASP A 81 9.15 -0.47 -7.13
CA ASP A 81 9.75 0.68 -6.45
C ASP A 81 9.91 0.42 -4.97
N LEU A 82 11.05 0.78 -4.40
CA LEU A 82 11.27 0.78 -2.96
C LEU A 82 11.10 2.19 -2.42
N MET A 83 10.28 2.33 -1.41
CA MET A 83 9.80 3.60 -0.89
C MET A 83 10.10 3.78 0.59
N GLU A 84 10.11 5.03 1.04
CA GLU A 84 10.17 5.36 2.46
C GLU A 84 9.22 6.51 2.76
N ALA A 85 8.86 6.68 4.03
CA ALA A 85 8.09 7.83 4.47
C ALA A 85 8.98 9.07 4.48
N THR A 86 8.41 10.19 4.05
CA THR A 86 9.07 11.49 4.13
C THR A 86 8.89 12.08 5.54
N GLU A 87 9.57 13.20 5.82
CA GLU A 87 9.33 13.95 7.06
C GLU A 87 7.84 14.28 7.21
N ALA A 88 7.21 14.75 6.13
CA ALA A 88 5.78 15.04 6.13
C ALA A 88 4.95 13.78 6.39
N GLY A 89 5.38 12.62 5.88
CA GLY A 89 4.72 11.34 6.13
C GLY A 89 4.78 10.96 7.60
N HIS A 90 5.94 11.06 8.23
CA HIS A 90 6.07 10.80 9.66
C HIS A 90 5.21 11.76 10.49
N ALA A 91 5.19 13.04 10.13
CA ALA A 91 4.37 14.03 10.82
C ALA A 91 2.87 13.75 10.70
N ALA A 92 2.42 13.20 9.59
CA ALA A 92 1.02 12.87 9.37
C ALA A 92 0.52 11.73 10.26
N LEU A 93 1.44 10.96 10.85
CA LEU A 93 1.11 9.83 11.75
C LEU A 93 1.04 10.22 13.22
N THR A 94 1.37 11.44 13.56
CA THR A 94 1.36 11.92 14.97
C THR A 94 0.08 12.64 15.35
#